data_f402a6c928bca98aac92a9d342855ced
#
_entry.id   f402a6c928bca98aac92a9d342855ced
#
_cell.length_a   1.000
_cell.length_b   1.000
_cell.length_c   1.000
_cell.angle_alpha   90.00
_cell.angle_beta   90.00
_cell.angle_gamma   90.00
#
_symmetry.space_group_name_H-M   'P 1'
#
loop_
_entity.id
_entity.type
_entity.pdbx_description
1 polymer ?
#
loop_
_entity_poly.entity_id
_entity_poly.type
_entity_poly.pdbx_seq_one_letter_code
_entity_poly.pdbx_strand_id
1 'polypeptide(L)'
;GGHVRLLNRAAGKAVDVLDSSTADGARVVQWPDTGGTSQQWRLVRLGTDTTPPTAPAAPRTSNLTCSSVTLSWSASTDDVGVAFYDVYHDGQLMTSVPGTARSVDLTVVPGATWGLYVNARDAAGNVSQASPTVTITVPQCQADTVPPTTPTGVTATASGTTVAVRWSPATDNVGVTGYEVLRDGTQVGSTTGATTTSFTDSGLAANTRYEYRVRARDAQANRSTPSTPVTVTTGAACATALCSITRVATDTDLPWGLATLPGGQVLYGRRDAFDIVRLDPATGAKTSLGRVPGVAGTDGEGGVLGIAVAADFTADPWVYVMHTSPTDNRVVRIRYTGGVLTGTPQVLLTGIPRNKYHNGGRLRFGPDGKLYVATGDGQNGTWAQDLDNLAGKVLRVNRDGTVPGDNPFGTPVWSYGHRNPQGLAFDSRGRLWEQEFGNSVMDETNLIVRGGNYGWPACEGTTGRCDEPGFIAPERTYPVAEASCSGIAVVRDALYLACLRGARLYRAEITDDGLGDVQQYLNGTYGRLRTVEPSADGGLWLTTSTRGDKDSVANNSNESILKVELGR
;
A
#
# COMPACT_ATOMS: atom_id res chain seq x y z
N GLY A 1 11.25 -46.04 -29.04
CA GLY A 1 11.72 -44.71 -28.78
C GLY A 1 11.71 -44.44 -27.27
N GLY A 2 12.90 -44.20 -26.67
CA GLY A 2 13.02 -44.01 -25.26
C GLY A 2 12.52 -42.62 -24.85
N HIS A 3 11.87 -42.53 -23.69
CA HIS A 3 11.58 -41.27 -23.03
C HIS A 3 12.79 -40.83 -22.18
N VAL A 4 12.99 -39.54 -22.04
CA VAL A 4 14.02 -38.92 -21.21
C VAL A 4 13.38 -38.12 -20.09
N ARG A 5 14.09 -37.96 -18.98
CA ARG A 5 13.72 -37.02 -17.92
C ARG A 5 14.68 -35.83 -17.97
N LEU A 6 14.13 -34.64 -17.92
CA LEU A 6 14.89 -33.41 -17.90
C LEU A 6 15.02 -32.95 -16.44
N LEU A 7 16.23 -33.02 -15.89
CA LEU A 7 16.51 -32.67 -14.50
C LEU A 7 17.23 -31.33 -14.43
N ASN A 8 16.78 -30.47 -13.54
CA ASN A 8 17.50 -29.24 -13.19
C ASN A 8 18.78 -29.63 -12.40
N ARG A 9 19.94 -29.28 -12.95
CA ARG A 9 21.25 -29.68 -12.39
C ARG A 9 21.50 -29.10 -10.96
N ALA A 10 20.94 -27.93 -10.66
CA ALA A 10 21.16 -27.28 -9.37
C ALA A 10 20.20 -27.78 -8.28
N ALA A 11 18.94 -28.05 -8.64
CA ALA A 11 17.89 -28.42 -7.68
C ALA A 11 17.53 -29.91 -7.67
N GLY A 12 18.04 -30.71 -8.62
CA GLY A 12 17.70 -32.14 -8.78
C GLY A 12 16.23 -32.43 -9.09
N LYS A 13 15.44 -31.38 -9.41
CA LYS A 13 14.01 -31.51 -9.73
C LYS A 13 13.78 -31.79 -11.20
N ALA A 14 12.76 -32.60 -11.49
CA ALA A 14 12.35 -32.92 -12.86
C ALA A 14 11.47 -31.82 -13.45
N VAL A 15 11.53 -31.64 -14.77
CA VAL A 15 10.55 -30.90 -15.55
C VAL A 15 9.29 -31.76 -15.62
N ASP A 16 8.16 -31.20 -15.20
CA ASP A 16 6.89 -31.90 -15.02
C ASP A 16 5.74 -31.10 -15.63
N VAL A 17 4.71 -31.78 -16.11
CA VAL A 17 3.46 -31.14 -16.50
C VAL A 17 2.56 -31.06 -15.27
N LEU A 18 2.19 -29.85 -14.86
CA LEU A 18 1.40 -29.59 -13.65
C LEU A 18 0.11 -30.42 -13.66
N ASP A 19 -0.16 -31.11 -12.57
CA ASP A 19 -1.34 -31.97 -12.34
C ASP A 19 -1.49 -33.09 -13.40
N SER A 20 -0.37 -33.49 -14.04
CA SER A 20 -0.37 -34.49 -15.13
C SER A 20 -1.38 -34.18 -16.25
N SER A 21 -1.63 -32.90 -16.51
CA SER A 21 -2.61 -32.43 -17.50
C SER A 21 -2.22 -32.90 -18.91
N THR A 22 -3.23 -33.31 -19.67
CA THR A 22 -3.07 -33.69 -21.10
C THR A 22 -3.54 -32.57 -22.04
N ALA A 23 -3.92 -31.41 -21.52
CA ALA A 23 -4.41 -30.29 -22.32
C ALA A 23 -3.25 -29.53 -22.98
N ASP A 24 -3.48 -29.05 -24.20
CA ASP A 24 -2.56 -28.14 -24.88
C ASP A 24 -2.42 -26.85 -24.08
N GLY A 25 -1.16 -26.37 -23.94
CA GLY A 25 -0.84 -25.20 -23.13
C GLY A 25 -0.78 -25.48 -21.62
N ALA A 26 -0.81 -26.74 -21.19
CA ALA A 26 -0.61 -27.11 -19.80
C ALA A 26 0.70 -26.54 -19.24
N ARG A 27 0.66 -26.07 -18.00
CA ARG A 27 1.85 -25.46 -17.36
C ARG A 27 2.94 -26.50 -17.14
N VAL A 28 4.16 -26.14 -17.47
CA VAL A 28 5.36 -26.91 -17.17
C VAL A 28 6.00 -26.32 -15.90
N VAL A 29 6.31 -27.17 -14.94
CA VAL A 29 6.82 -26.80 -13.62
C VAL A 29 8.04 -27.63 -13.26
N GLN A 30 8.73 -27.27 -12.18
CA GLN A 30 9.76 -28.11 -11.56
C GLN A 30 9.14 -28.84 -10.37
N TRP A 31 9.25 -30.18 -10.36
CA TRP A 31 8.69 -31.03 -9.31
C TRP A 31 9.74 -32.06 -8.84
N PRO A 32 9.61 -32.63 -7.64
CA PRO A 32 10.44 -33.76 -7.26
C PRO A 32 10.42 -34.86 -8.32
N ASP A 33 11.56 -35.49 -8.60
CA ASP A 33 11.63 -36.59 -9.57
C ASP A 33 10.89 -37.82 -9.01
N THR A 34 9.69 -38.06 -9.50
CA THR A 34 8.85 -39.20 -9.13
C THR A 34 8.87 -40.32 -10.17
N GLY A 35 9.47 -40.07 -11.32
CA GLY A 35 9.48 -41.01 -12.46
C GLY A 35 8.12 -41.15 -13.16
N GLY A 36 7.13 -40.32 -12.82
CA GLY A 36 5.78 -40.34 -13.40
C GLY A 36 5.77 -40.02 -14.91
N THR A 37 4.68 -40.36 -15.59
CA THR A 37 4.53 -40.15 -17.04
C THR A 37 4.52 -38.66 -17.42
N SER A 38 4.07 -37.78 -16.53
CA SER A 38 4.12 -36.31 -16.69
C SER A 38 5.55 -35.74 -16.70
N GLN A 39 6.56 -36.55 -16.28
CA GLN A 39 7.99 -36.21 -16.28
C GLN A 39 8.76 -36.90 -17.41
N GLN A 40 8.07 -37.65 -18.27
CA GLN A 40 8.67 -38.38 -19.37
C GLN A 40 8.52 -37.61 -20.67
N TRP A 41 9.63 -37.12 -21.19
CA TRP A 41 9.70 -36.30 -22.39
C TRP A 41 10.28 -37.10 -23.55
N ARG A 42 9.67 -37.04 -24.69
CA ARG A 42 10.24 -37.56 -25.92
C ARG A 42 10.98 -36.42 -26.63
N LEU A 43 12.29 -36.52 -26.74
CA LEU A 43 13.04 -35.60 -27.57
C LEU A 43 12.80 -36.01 -29.03
N VAL A 44 12.05 -35.23 -29.74
CA VAL A 44 11.89 -35.34 -31.19
C VAL A 44 12.91 -34.38 -31.80
N ARG A 45 13.85 -34.91 -32.58
CA ARG A 45 14.69 -34.08 -33.42
C ARG A 45 13.76 -33.53 -34.50
N LEU A 46 13.41 -32.26 -34.41
CA LEU A 46 12.80 -31.55 -35.52
C LEU A 46 13.82 -31.63 -36.66
N GLY A 47 13.46 -32.22 -37.81
CA GLY A 47 14.27 -32.15 -39.02
C GLY A 47 14.66 -30.68 -39.23
N THR A 48 15.80 -30.41 -39.85
CA THR A 48 16.16 -29.04 -40.19
C THR A 48 15.10 -28.50 -41.14
N ASP A 49 14.11 -27.82 -40.55
CA ASP A 49 13.15 -27.04 -41.36
C ASP A 49 13.95 -25.96 -42.10
N THR A 50 13.84 -25.95 -43.39
CA THR A 50 14.50 -25.00 -44.30
C THR A 50 13.50 -24.20 -45.11
N THR A 51 12.19 -24.42 -44.89
CA THR A 51 11.11 -23.77 -45.62
C THR A 51 10.73 -22.49 -44.92
N PRO A 52 10.92 -21.30 -45.50
CA PRO A 52 10.47 -20.06 -44.88
C PRO A 52 8.94 -19.95 -44.88
N PRO A 53 8.34 -19.34 -43.85
CA PRO A 53 6.91 -18.97 -43.89
C PRO A 53 6.54 -18.13 -45.11
N THR A 54 5.27 -18.14 -45.47
CA THR A 54 4.74 -17.17 -46.44
C THR A 54 4.83 -15.73 -45.90
N ALA A 55 5.03 -14.76 -46.81
CA ALA A 55 5.05 -13.34 -46.39
C ALA A 55 3.72 -12.93 -45.75
N PRO A 56 3.73 -12.14 -44.66
CA PRO A 56 2.51 -11.54 -44.11
C PRO A 56 1.83 -10.66 -45.17
N ALA A 57 0.51 -10.81 -45.35
CA ALA A 57 -0.23 -10.07 -46.35
C ALA A 57 -1.03 -8.91 -45.76
N ALA A 58 -1.42 -7.96 -46.61
CA ALA A 58 -2.32 -6.85 -46.32
C ALA A 58 -2.00 -6.07 -45.04
N PRO A 59 -0.75 -5.60 -44.84
CA PRO A 59 -0.46 -4.77 -43.70
C PRO A 59 -1.29 -3.48 -43.75
N ARG A 60 -1.83 -3.07 -42.58
CA ARG A 60 -2.68 -1.89 -42.46
C ARG A 60 -2.34 -1.18 -41.15
N THR A 61 -2.54 0.12 -41.15
CA THR A 61 -2.41 0.94 -39.92
C THR A 61 -3.78 1.48 -39.54
N SER A 62 -3.97 1.62 -38.22
CA SER A 62 -5.13 2.23 -37.57
C SER A 62 -4.70 2.98 -36.33
N ASN A 63 -5.60 3.72 -35.70
CA ASN A 63 -5.36 4.45 -34.46
C ASN A 63 -4.09 5.34 -34.54
N LEU A 64 -3.81 5.93 -35.71
CA LEU A 64 -2.66 6.81 -35.86
C LEU A 64 -2.88 8.10 -35.07
N THR A 65 -2.00 8.32 -34.09
CA THR A 65 -1.89 9.57 -33.33
C THR A 65 -0.52 10.20 -33.60
N CYS A 66 -0.22 11.29 -32.96
CA CYS A 66 1.11 11.89 -33.05
C CYS A 66 2.21 11.11 -32.30
N SER A 67 1.87 10.09 -31.52
CA SER A 67 2.84 9.33 -30.71
C SER A 67 2.69 7.81 -30.84
N SER A 68 1.62 7.32 -31.47
CA SER A 68 1.36 5.88 -31.58
C SER A 68 0.64 5.52 -32.88
N VAL A 69 0.78 4.27 -33.31
CA VAL A 69 0.04 3.67 -34.41
C VAL A 69 -0.15 2.18 -34.15
N THR A 70 -1.30 1.63 -34.50
CA THR A 70 -1.53 0.19 -34.53
C THR A 70 -1.24 -0.34 -35.95
N LEU A 71 -0.26 -1.26 -36.09
CA LEU A 71 0.01 -1.99 -37.29
C LEU A 71 -0.65 -3.38 -37.21
N SER A 72 -1.37 -3.80 -38.24
CA SER A 72 -2.03 -5.11 -38.34
C SER A 72 -1.73 -5.80 -39.67
N TRP A 73 -1.80 -7.13 -39.69
CA TRP A 73 -1.49 -7.97 -40.87
C TRP A 73 -2.29 -9.25 -40.87
N SER A 74 -2.35 -9.91 -42.04
CA SER A 74 -2.94 -11.23 -42.18
C SER A 74 -1.96 -12.34 -41.82
N ALA A 75 -2.48 -13.47 -41.34
CA ALA A 75 -1.66 -14.62 -40.97
C ALA A 75 -0.79 -15.12 -42.11
N SER A 76 0.43 -15.50 -41.81
CA SER A 76 1.30 -16.33 -42.67
C SER A 76 1.04 -17.80 -42.41
N THR A 77 1.37 -18.63 -43.39
CA THR A 77 1.35 -20.10 -43.29
C THR A 77 2.77 -20.65 -43.43
N ASP A 78 2.99 -21.79 -42.78
CA ASP A 78 4.24 -22.50 -42.79
C ASP A 78 3.97 -23.99 -42.55
N ASP A 79 4.85 -24.88 -43.00
CA ASP A 79 4.65 -26.32 -42.88
C ASP A 79 4.90 -26.87 -41.49
N VAL A 80 5.67 -26.13 -40.64
CA VAL A 80 5.90 -26.45 -39.22
C VAL A 80 5.14 -25.47 -38.33
N GLY A 81 5.14 -24.19 -38.69
CA GLY A 81 4.39 -23.14 -38.00
C GLY A 81 5.14 -21.84 -37.80
N VAL A 82 4.42 -20.73 -37.86
CA VAL A 82 4.97 -19.39 -37.62
C VAL A 82 5.19 -19.17 -36.15
N ALA A 83 6.44 -18.94 -35.74
CA ALA A 83 6.81 -18.70 -34.33
C ALA A 83 6.71 -17.21 -33.95
N PHE A 84 7.10 -16.31 -34.86
CA PHE A 84 7.13 -14.88 -34.61
C PHE A 84 6.76 -14.06 -35.82
N TYR A 85 6.29 -12.84 -35.59
CA TYR A 85 6.28 -11.76 -36.58
C TYR A 85 7.25 -10.67 -36.13
N ASP A 86 8.18 -10.34 -37.01
CA ASP A 86 9.20 -9.32 -36.82
C ASP A 86 8.77 -8.06 -37.58
N VAL A 87 8.61 -6.96 -36.85
CA VAL A 87 8.13 -5.68 -37.37
C VAL A 87 9.31 -4.74 -37.60
N TYR A 88 9.36 -4.14 -38.77
CA TYR A 88 10.46 -3.29 -39.22
C TYR A 88 9.98 -1.88 -39.60
N HIS A 89 10.83 -0.92 -39.32
CA HIS A 89 10.75 0.45 -39.83
C HIS A 89 12.03 0.75 -40.61
N ASP A 90 11.90 1.07 -41.88
CA ASP A 90 13.01 1.43 -42.80
C ASP A 90 14.23 0.49 -42.69
N GLY A 91 13.98 -0.81 -42.59
CA GLY A 91 15.00 -1.85 -42.50
C GLY A 91 15.52 -2.15 -41.09
N GLN A 92 15.08 -1.41 -40.08
CA GLN A 92 15.46 -1.66 -38.67
C GLN A 92 14.36 -2.44 -37.94
N LEU A 93 14.74 -3.51 -37.24
CA LEU A 93 13.83 -4.29 -36.40
C LEU A 93 13.36 -3.43 -35.21
N MET A 94 12.06 -3.24 -35.12
CA MET A 94 11.46 -2.51 -33.99
C MET A 94 11.04 -3.45 -32.86
N THR A 95 10.35 -4.53 -33.22
CA THR A 95 9.83 -5.48 -32.23
C THR A 95 9.54 -6.83 -32.87
N SER A 96 9.50 -7.88 -32.07
CA SER A 96 9.05 -9.21 -32.45
C SER A 96 7.84 -9.58 -31.58
N VAL A 97 6.80 -10.10 -32.19
CA VAL A 97 5.58 -10.57 -31.51
C VAL A 97 5.31 -12.05 -31.82
N PRO A 98 4.62 -12.79 -30.93
CA PRO A 98 4.32 -14.20 -31.15
C PRO A 98 3.59 -14.46 -32.50
N GLY A 99 3.80 -15.64 -33.11
CA GLY A 99 3.18 -16.04 -34.39
C GLY A 99 1.65 -16.07 -34.37
N THR A 100 1.03 -15.97 -33.22
CA THR A 100 -0.43 -15.82 -33.04
C THR A 100 -0.90 -14.37 -33.14
N ALA A 101 -0.01 -13.39 -33.00
CA ALA A 101 -0.36 -11.97 -33.06
C ALA A 101 -0.76 -11.56 -34.49
N ARG A 102 -1.69 -10.63 -34.60
CA ARG A 102 -2.16 -10.04 -35.86
C ARG A 102 -2.08 -8.53 -35.87
N SER A 103 -1.60 -7.96 -34.80
CA SER A 103 -1.38 -6.52 -34.65
C SER A 103 -0.38 -6.24 -33.54
N VAL A 104 0.17 -5.03 -33.58
CA VAL A 104 1.02 -4.47 -32.53
C VAL A 104 0.86 -2.95 -32.50
N ASP A 105 0.92 -2.37 -31.31
CA ASP A 105 0.98 -0.93 -31.11
C ASP A 105 2.43 -0.47 -31.11
N LEU A 106 2.74 0.51 -31.92
CA LEU A 106 4.08 1.07 -32.08
C LEU A 106 4.11 2.52 -31.61
N THR A 107 5.17 2.89 -30.90
CA THR A 107 5.46 4.30 -30.60
C THR A 107 6.14 4.92 -31.80
N VAL A 108 5.63 6.07 -32.26
CA VAL A 108 6.12 6.80 -33.45
C VAL A 108 6.56 8.20 -33.09
N VAL A 109 7.37 8.81 -33.97
CA VAL A 109 7.90 10.18 -33.78
C VAL A 109 7.00 11.17 -34.51
N PRO A 110 6.52 12.23 -33.84
CA PRO A 110 5.69 13.26 -34.45
C PRO A 110 6.35 13.90 -35.69
N GLY A 111 5.55 14.06 -36.75
CA GLY A 111 6.00 14.67 -37.99
C GLY A 111 6.90 13.82 -38.88
N ALA A 112 7.29 12.63 -38.46
CA ALA A 112 8.11 11.73 -39.24
C ALA A 112 7.27 10.92 -40.23
N THR A 113 7.90 10.50 -41.33
CA THR A 113 7.33 9.53 -42.26
C THR A 113 7.95 8.16 -41.98
N TRP A 114 7.12 7.14 -41.84
CA TRP A 114 7.53 5.80 -41.44
C TRP A 114 7.12 4.79 -42.53
N GLY A 115 8.08 3.97 -42.97
CA GLY A 115 7.82 2.80 -43.82
C GLY A 115 7.81 1.53 -42.97
N LEU A 116 6.63 0.97 -42.70
CA LEU A 116 6.44 -0.19 -41.86
C LEU A 116 6.20 -1.46 -42.67
N TYR A 117 6.88 -2.56 -42.34
CA TYR A 117 6.63 -3.88 -42.90
C TYR A 117 6.86 -4.98 -41.87
N VAL A 118 6.39 -6.18 -42.18
CA VAL A 118 6.42 -7.34 -41.30
C VAL A 118 6.99 -8.55 -42.01
N ASN A 119 7.88 -9.29 -41.36
CA ASN A 119 8.31 -10.63 -41.78
C ASN A 119 7.74 -11.68 -40.82
N ALA A 120 7.42 -12.86 -41.33
CA ALA A 120 7.15 -14.01 -40.47
C ALA A 120 8.43 -14.84 -40.28
N ARG A 121 8.61 -15.40 -39.10
CA ARG A 121 9.74 -16.26 -38.78
C ARG A 121 9.26 -17.51 -38.07
N ASP A 122 9.75 -18.69 -38.48
CA ASP A 122 9.48 -19.97 -37.86
C ASP A 122 10.39 -20.22 -36.62
N ALA A 123 10.24 -21.37 -36.01
CA ALA A 123 11.05 -21.78 -34.87
C ALA A 123 12.48 -22.24 -35.26
N ALA A 124 12.70 -22.61 -36.53
CA ALA A 124 14.01 -22.98 -37.05
C ALA A 124 14.86 -21.76 -37.44
N GLY A 125 14.23 -20.58 -37.51
CA GLY A 125 14.89 -19.33 -37.85
C GLY A 125 14.77 -18.92 -39.31
N ASN A 126 14.00 -19.66 -40.15
CA ASN A 126 13.74 -19.23 -41.54
C ASN A 126 12.82 -18.02 -41.52
N VAL A 127 13.11 -17.05 -42.38
CA VAL A 127 12.41 -15.76 -42.44
C VAL A 127 11.73 -15.62 -43.80
N SER A 128 10.48 -15.22 -43.78
CA SER A 128 9.69 -14.96 -44.99
C SER A 128 10.21 -13.77 -45.79
N GLN A 129 9.73 -13.63 -47.02
CA GLN A 129 9.77 -12.34 -47.69
C GLN A 129 9.02 -11.30 -46.86
N ALA A 130 9.43 -10.03 -47.00
CA ALA A 130 8.75 -8.92 -46.34
C ALA A 130 7.31 -8.76 -46.87
N SER A 131 6.41 -8.32 -46.00
CA SER A 131 5.12 -7.81 -46.45
C SER A 131 5.29 -6.58 -47.34
N PRO A 132 4.28 -6.15 -48.10
CA PRO A 132 4.25 -4.80 -48.64
C PRO A 132 4.50 -3.75 -47.54
N THR A 133 5.23 -2.69 -47.89
CA THR A 133 5.47 -1.58 -46.96
C THR A 133 4.23 -0.68 -46.90
N VAL A 134 3.80 -0.38 -45.68
CA VAL A 134 2.81 0.68 -45.43
C VAL A 134 3.53 1.94 -45.01
N THR A 135 3.35 3.00 -45.76
CA THR A 135 3.91 4.31 -45.44
C THR A 135 2.86 5.14 -44.69
N ILE A 136 3.24 5.71 -43.58
CA ILE A 136 2.44 6.66 -42.80
C ILE A 136 3.22 7.95 -42.60
N THR A 137 2.50 9.07 -42.57
CA THR A 137 3.04 10.34 -42.10
C THR A 137 2.42 10.60 -40.74
N VAL A 138 3.24 10.60 -39.71
CA VAL A 138 2.81 10.83 -38.32
C VAL A 138 2.44 12.31 -38.17
N PRO A 139 1.24 12.63 -37.68
CA PRO A 139 0.88 14.03 -37.47
C PRO A 139 1.78 14.67 -36.43
N GLN A 140 2.00 15.98 -36.55
CA GLN A 140 2.62 16.74 -35.47
C GLN A 140 1.71 16.72 -34.25
N CYS A 141 2.27 16.52 -33.05
CA CYS A 141 1.54 16.79 -31.84
C CYS A 141 1.28 18.30 -31.78
N GLN A 142 0.05 18.68 -31.98
CA GLN A 142 -0.33 20.05 -31.70
C GLN A 142 -0.24 20.27 -30.20
N ALA A 143 0.61 21.18 -29.76
CA ALA A 143 0.65 21.57 -28.37
C ALA A 143 -0.73 22.11 -28.01
N ASP A 144 -1.33 21.55 -26.97
CA ASP A 144 -2.56 22.09 -26.43
C ASP A 144 -2.31 23.51 -25.88
N THR A 145 -3.06 24.46 -26.37
CA THR A 145 -2.98 25.88 -25.95
C THR A 145 -4.29 26.36 -25.34
N VAL A 146 -5.27 25.46 -25.22
CA VAL A 146 -6.60 25.77 -24.67
C VAL A 146 -6.57 25.55 -23.16
N PRO A 147 -6.79 26.59 -22.34
CA PRO A 147 -6.84 26.41 -20.90
C PRO A 147 -8.10 25.62 -20.47
N PRO A 148 -8.01 24.86 -19.38
CA PRO A 148 -9.21 24.26 -18.76
C PRO A 148 -10.28 25.29 -18.41
N THR A 149 -11.51 24.79 -18.24
CA THR A 149 -12.60 25.62 -17.70
C THR A 149 -12.30 26.02 -16.25
N THR A 150 -12.81 27.18 -15.83
CA THR A 150 -12.70 27.65 -14.45
C THR A 150 -13.45 26.71 -13.50
N PRO A 151 -12.84 26.24 -12.39
CA PRO A 151 -13.54 25.48 -11.37
C PRO A 151 -14.72 26.27 -10.78
N THR A 152 -15.85 25.60 -10.57
CA THR A 152 -17.07 26.18 -10.02
C THR A 152 -17.43 25.57 -8.66
N GLY A 153 -18.43 26.09 -7.97
CA GLY A 153 -18.91 25.54 -6.70
C GLY A 153 -17.85 25.56 -5.59
N VAL A 154 -16.91 26.52 -5.64
CA VAL A 154 -15.87 26.63 -4.61
C VAL A 154 -16.49 26.98 -3.29
N THR A 155 -16.17 26.21 -2.27
CA THR A 155 -16.54 26.43 -0.86
C THR A 155 -15.31 26.40 0.02
N ALA A 156 -15.32 27.17 1.09
CA ALA A 156 -14.28 27.14 2.12
C ALA A 156 -14.96 27.05 3.50
N THR A 157 -14.56 26.05 4.28
CA THR A 157 -15.10 25.82 5.63
C THR A 157 -13.95 25.79 6.63
N ALA A 158 -14.03 26.65 7.64
CA ALA A 158 -13.03 26.68 8.71
C ALA A 158 -13.39 25.71 9.83
N SER A 159 -12.36 25.05 10.35
CA SER A 159 -12.40 24.32 11.62
C SER A 159 -11.14 24.69 12.40
N GLY A 160 -11.30 25.42 13.49
CA GLY A 160 -10.17 26.01 14.20
C GLY A 160 -9.29 26.86 13.27
N THR A 161 -7.99 26.55 13.21
CA THR A 161 -6.98 27.21 12.35
C THR A 161 -6.73 26.47 11.03
N THR A 162 -7.68 25.64 10.60
CA THR A 162 -7.63 24.86 9.35
C THR A 162 -8.81 25.26 8.47
N VAL A 163 -8.62 25.31 7.15
CA VAL A 163 -9.68 25.57 6.16
C VAL A 163 -9.71 24.45 5.13
N ALA A 164 -10.88 23.81 5.00
CA ALA A 164 -11.15 22.86 3.93
C ALA A 164 -11.76 23.61 2.72
N VAL A 165 -11.07 23.56 1.58
CA VAL A 165 -11.52 24.14 0.31
C VAL A 165 -11.99 22.99 -0.59
N ARG A 166 -13.17 23.13 -1.22
CA ARG A 166 -13.77 22.16 -2.14
C ARG A 166 -14.30 22.85 -3.38
N TRP A 167 -14.36 22.13 -4.49
CA TRP A 167 -14.86 22.67 -5.77
C TRP A 167 -15.44 21.57 -6.65
N SER A 168 -16.16 21.94 -7.70
CA SER A 168 -16.59 21.03 -8.75
C SER A 168 -15.49 20.82 -9.79
N PRO A 169 -15.37 19.62 -10.39
CA PRO A 169 -14.38 19.34 -11.41
C PRO A 169 -14.47 20.31 -12.60
N ALA A 170 -13.32 20.74 -13.11
CA ALA A 170 -13.21 21.45 -14.37
C ALA A 170 -13.10 20.47 -15.54
N THR A 171 -13.36 20.93 -16.76
CA THR A 171 -13.20 20.18 -18.01
C THR A 171 -12.17 20.84 -18.91
N ASP A 172 -11.64 20.06 -19.82
CA ASP A 172 -10.65 20.50 -20.79
C ASP A 172 -10.74 19.64 -22.07
N ASN A 173 -10.26 20.16 -23.21
CA ASN A 173 -10.31 19.46 -24.49
C ASN A 173 -9.37 18.25 -24.57
N VAL A 174 -8.26 18.24 -23.82
CA VAL A 174 -7.31 17.14 -23.70
C VAL A 174 -7.42 16.47 -22.35
N GLY A 175 -7.48 17.27 -21.28
CA GLY A 175 -7.73 16.77 -19.93
C GLY A 175 -7.09 17.60 -18.82
N VAL A 176 -7.82 17.73 -17.71
CA VAL A 176 -7.34 18.38 -16.49
C VAL A 176 -6.37 17.47 -15.76
N THR A 177 -5.18 17.95 -15.41
CA THR A 177 -4.17 17.19 -14.66
C THR A 177 -4.08 17.58 -13.18
N GLY A 178 -4.77 18.66 -12.77
CA GLY A 178 -4.80 19.05 -11.38
C GLY A 178 -5.33 20.47 -11.17
N TYR A 179 -5.30 20.89 -9.91
CA TYR A 179 -5.76 22.21 -9.50
C TYR A 179 -4.71 22.92 -8.65
N GLU A 180 -4.73 24.24 -8.68
CA GLU A 180 -3.94 25.12 -7.83
C GLU A 180 -4.89 25.90 -6.93
N VAL A 181 -4.60 25.89 -5.63
CA VAL A 181 -5.39 26.63 -4.62
C VAL A 181 -4.63 27.89 -4.25
N LEU A 182 -5.33 28.99 -4.32
CA LEU A 182 -4.80 30.34 -4.04
C LEU A 182 -5.46 30.85 -2.74
N ARG A 183 -4.64 31.36 -1.81
CA ARG A 183 -5.07 32.08 -0.62
C ARG A 183 -4.55 33.50 -0.70
N ASP A 184 -5.45 34.48 -0.63
CA ASP A 184 -5.13 35.90 -0.72
C ASP A 184 -4.27 36.21 -1.96
N GLY A 185 -4.56 35.55 -3.09
CA GLY A 185 -3.86 35.67 -4.37
C GLY A 185 -2.57 34.85 -4.49
N THR A 186 -2.07 34.26 -3.42
CA THR A 186 -0.85 33.43 -3.41
C THR A 186 -1.18 31.95 -3.47
N GLN A 187 -0.48 31.17 -4.30
CA GLN A 187 -0.66 29.72 -4.36
C GLN A 187 -0.17 29.08 -3.06
N VAL A 188 -1.06 28.38 -2.35
CA VAL A 188 -0.77 27.67 -1.09
C VAL A 188 -0.79 26.16 -1.23
N GLY A 189 -1.30 25.66 -2.36
CA GLY A 189 -1.30 24.22 -2.61
C GLY A 189 -1.67 23.88 -4.04
N SER A 190 -1.50 22.60 -4.35
CA SER A 190 -1.95 22.00 -5.62
C SER A 190 -2.41 20.57 -5.42
N THR A 191 -3.29 20.11 -6.31
CA THR A 191 -3.71 18.70 -6.37
C THR A 191 -3.28 18.08 -7.70
N THR A 192 -3.28 16.75 -7.76
CA THR A 192 -3.07 15.96 -8.97
C THR A 192 -4.34 15.20 -9.33
N GLY A 193 -4.61 15.08 -10.64
CA GLY A 193 -5.80 14.42 -11.19
C GLY A 193 -7.04 15.32 -11.26
N ALA A 194 -7.86 15.06 -12.26
CA ALA A 194 -9.10 15.81 -12.53
C ALA A 194 -10.16 15.67 -11.45
N THR A 195 -10.14 14.55 -10.72
CA THR A 195 -11.17 14.19 -9.71
C THR A 195 -10.80 14.59 -8.28
N THR A 196 -9.58 15.05 -8.05
CA THR A 196 -9.17 15.52 -6.72
C THR A 196 -9.62 16.97 -6.54
N THR A 197 -10.78 17.15 -5.97
CA THR A 197 -11.51 18.43 -5.87
C THR A 197 -11.60 18.98 -4.45
N SER A 198 -10.60 18.69 -3.63
CA SER A 198 -10.50 19.22 -2.28
C SER A 198 -9.06 19.49 -1.90
N PHE A 199 -8.87 20.49 -1.04
CA PHE A 199 -7.58 20.85 -0.44
C PHE A 199 -7.80 21.32 0.99
N THR A 200 -6.90 20.97 1.90
CA THR A 200 -6.93 21.43 3.28
C THR A 200 -5.73 22.34 3.54
N ASP A 201 -6.01 23.56 3.93
CA ASP A 201 -5.03 24.55 4.33
C ASP A 201 -4.97 24.60 5.87
N SER A 202 -3.82 24.35 6.45
CA SER A 202 -3.64 24.22 7.89
C SER A 202 -2.58 25.18 8.43
N GLY A 203 -2.55 25.35 9.75
CA GLY A 203 -1.57 26.23 10.39
C GLY A 203 -1.85 27.73 10.20
N LEU A 204 -3.09 28.07 9.91
CA LEU A 204 -3.52 29.44 9.69
C LEU A 204 -3.58 30.24 11.02
N ALA A 205 -3.49 31.57 10.92
CA ALA A 205 -3.70 32.42 12.07
C ALA A 205 -5.16 32.31 12.57
N ALA A 206 -5.36 32.32 13.88
CA ALA A 206 -6.70 32.28 14.48
C ALA A 206 -7.47 33.60 14.24
N ASN A 207 -8.79 33.52 14.23
CA ASN A 207 -9.70 34.65 14.04
C ASN A 207 -9.32 35.55 12.84
N THR A 208 -8.78 34.94 11.79
CA THR A 208 -8.26 35.65 10.62
C THR A 208 -9.09 35.30 9.40
N ARG A 209 -9.45 36.32 8.62
CA ARG A 209 -10.18 36.17 7.40
C ARG A 209 -9.22 35.90 6.24
N TYR A 210 -9.54 34.89 5.42
CA TYR A 210 -8.81 34.51 4.22
C TYR A 210 -9.75 34.45 3.02
N GLU A 211 -9.21 34.78 1.84
CA GLU A 211 -9.89 34.61 0.55
C GLU A 211 -9.26 33.41 -0.19
N TYR A 212 -10.09 32.48 -0.65
CA TYR A 212 -9.67 31.35 -1.45
C TYR A 212 -10.21 31.41 -2.87
N ARG A 213 -9.37 30.99 -3.81
CA ARG A 213 -9.72 30.75 -5.21
C ARG A 213 -9.05 29.46 -5.67
N VAL A 214 -9.63 28.83 -6.71
CA VAL A 214 -9.07 27.61 -7.32
C VAL A 214 -8.99 27.83 -8.83
N ARG A 215 -7.90 27.37 -9.44
CA ARG A 215 -7.75 27.30 -10.90
C ARG A 215 -7.30 25.89 -11.32
N ALA A 216 -7.77 25.43 -12.48
CA ALA A 216 -7.39 24.16 -13.07
C ALA A 216 -6.14 24.33 -13.94
N ARG A 217 -5.39 23.24 -14.14
CA ARG A 217 -4.27 23.12 -15.06
C ARG A 217 -4.32 21.83 -15.84
N ASP A 218 -3.83 21.85 -17.09
CA ASP A 218 -3.64 20.69 -17.96
C ASP A 218 -2.20 20.16 -17.96
N ALA A 219 -1.89 19.24 -18.88
CA ALA A 219 -0.57 18.65 -19.04
C ALA A 219 0.46 19.60 -19.67
N GLN A 220 0.02 20.60 -20.46
CA GLN A 220 0.86 21.62 -21.10
C GLN A 220 1.06 22.86 -20.23
N ALA A 221 0.59 22.78 -18.97
CA ALA A 221 0.65 23.87 -18.00
C ALA A 221 -0.22 25.10 -18.35
N ASN A 222 -1.19 24.95 -19.28
CA ASN A 222 -2.24 25.96 -19.43
C ASN A 222 -3.07 26.02 -18.15
N ARG A 223 -3.46 27.21 -17.74
CA ARG A 223 -4.19 27.45 -16.50
C ARG A 223 -5.51 28.15 -16.78
N SER A 224 -6.57 27.69 -16.14
CA SER A 224 -7.83 28.42 -16.17
C SER A 224 -7.72 29.78 -15.48
N THR A 225 -8.67 30.65 -15.72
CA THR A 225 -8.91 31.78 -14.82
C THR A 225 -9.23 31.25 -13.42
N PRO A 226 -8.79 31.96 -12.35
CA PRO A 226 -9.19 31.59 -10.98
C PRO A 226 -10.72 31.69 -10.80
N SER A 227 -11.25 30.83 -9.96
CA SER A 227 -12.68 30.87 -9.58
C SER A 227 -13.09 32.21 -8.95
N THR A 228 -14.38 32.43 -8.82
CA THR A 228 -14.92 33.49 -7.93
C THR A 228 -14.36 33.28 -6.52
N PRO A 229 -14.03 34.36 -5.80
CA PRO A 229 -13.49 34.27 -4.45
C PRO A 229 -14.53 33.71 -3.47
N VAL A 230 -14.06 32.88 -2.54
CA VAL A 230 -14.82 32.54 -1.34
C VAL A 230 -14.03 32.99 -0.12
N THR A 231 -14.68 33.61 0.83
CA THR A 231 -14.05 34.09 2.06
C THR A 231 -14.50 33.27 3.25
N VAL A 232 -13.56 33.02 4.15
CA VAL A 232 -13.78 32.29 5.38
C VAL A 232 -12.96 32.92 6.50
N THR A 233 -13.48 32.91 7.72
CA THR A 233 -12.73 33.34 8.91
C THR A 233 -12.40 32.12 9.73
N THR A 234 -11.12 31.93 10.06
CA THR A 234 -10.66 30.87 10.97
C THR A 234 -11.24 31.05 12.37
N GLY A 235 -11.41 29.96 13.09
CA GLY A 235 -11.84 29.98 14.48
C GLY A 235 -10.78 30.50 15.43
N ALA A 236 -11.12 30.58 16.71
CA ALA A 236 -10.17 30.89 17.77
C ALA A 236 -9.04 29.85 17.82
N ALA A 237 -7.86 30.29 18.24
CA ALA A 237 -6.79 29.34 18.53
C ALA A 237 -7.23 28.40 19.66
N CYS A 238 -7.05 27.12 19.44
CA CYS A 238 -7.31 26.13 20.47
C CYS A 238 -6.18 26.14 21.52
N ALA A 239 -6.53 26.40 22.73
CA ALA A 239 -5.58 26.48 23.85
C ALA A 239 -5.28 25.12 24.50
N THR A 240 -5.99 24.06 24.09
CA THR A 240 -5.82 22.71 24.64
C THR A 240 -5.18 21.79 23.61
N ALA A 241 -4.52 20.72 24.05
CA ALA A 241 -3.87 19.77 23.15
C ALA A 241 -4.86 19.09 22.19
N LEU A 242 -6.11 18.85 22.62
CA LEU A 242 -7.22 18.36 21.78
C LEU A 242 -8.25 19.48 21.62
N CYS A 243 -8.50 19.90 20.39
CA CYS A 243 -9.38 21.01 20.07
C CYS A 243 -10.81 20.60 19.85
N SER A 244 -11.02 19.67 18.97
CA SER A 244 -12.35 19.13 18.66
C SER A 244 -12.24 17.64 18.37
N ILE A 245 -13.35 16.94 18.59
CA ILE A 245 -13.48 15.54 18.28
C ILE A 245 -14.80 15.35 17.55
N THR A 246 -14.69 14.91 16.30
CA THR A 246 -15.86 14.67 15.44
C THR A 246 -15.97 13.18 15.13
N ARG A 247 -17.14 12.60 15.39
CA ARG A 247 -17.44 11.24 14.92
C ARG A 247 -17.76 11.32 13.42
N VAL A 248 -16.83 10.84 12.58
CA VAL A 248 -16.95 10.85 11.13
C VAL A 248 -17.80 9.70 10.63
N ALA A 249 -17.64 8.53 11.24
CA ALA A 249 -18.39 7.33 10.88
C ALA A 249 -18.51 6.37 12.07
N THR A 250 -19.39 5.38 11.93
CA THR A 250 -19.46 4.21 12.81
C THR A 250 -19.30 2.95 12.00
N ASP A 251 -18.85 1.86 12.63
CA ASP A 251 -18.81 0.53 12.03
C ASP A 251 -19.40 -0.52 13.00
N THR A 252 -19.97 -1.57 12.45
CA THR A 252 -20.50 -2.70 13.22
C THR A 252 -19.44 -3.75 13.50
N ASP A 253 -18.27 -3.61 12.90
CA ASP A 253 -17.09 -4.45 13.10
C ASP A 253 -15.95 -3.62 13.69
N LEU A 254 -14.88 -4.27 14.09
CA LEU A 254 -13.72 -3.66 14.75
C LEU A 254 -12.77 -3.02 13.72
N PRO A 255 -12.70 -1.67 13.64
CA PRO A 255 -11.68 -0.99 12.83
C PRO A 255 -10.31 -1.14 13.48
N TRP A 256 -9.47 -2.08 13.00
CA TRP A 256 -8.19 -2.39 13.64
C TRP A 256 -7.02 -1.63 13.02
N GLY A 257 -6.68 -1.89 11.77
CA GLY A 257 -5.64 -1.16 11.03
C GLY A 257 -6.22 0.03 10.31
N LEU A 258 -5.50 1.15 10.28
CA LEU A 258 -5.92 2.36 9.59
C LEU A 258 -4.74 2.99 8.87
N ALA A 259 -4.96 3.50 7.67
CA ALA A 259 -3.97 4.25 6.89
C ALA A 259 -4.64 5.43 6.15
N THR A 260 -4.04 6.61 6.25
CA THR A 260 -4.48 7.78 5.49
C THR A 260 -3.87 7.76 4.10
N LEU A 261 -4.71 7.88 3.07
CA LEU A 261 -4.27 7.97 1.67
C LEU A 261 -3.88 9.40 1.29
N PRO A 262 -3.00 9.59 0.29
CA PRO A 262 -2.86 10.88 -0.36
C PRO A 262 -4.22 11.38 -0.86
N GLY A 263 -4.57 12.63 -0.54
CA GLY A 263 -5.92 13.17 -0.80
C GLY A 263 -6.90 13.06 0.37
N GLY A 264 -6.47 12.48 1.50
CA GLY A 264 -7.17 12.52 2.78
C GLY A 264 -8.20 11.43 3.02
N GLN A 265 -8.49 10.57 2.03
CA GLN A 265 -9.31 9.38 2.26
C GLN A 265 -8.60 8.41 3.23
N VAL A 266 -9.37 7.57 3.89
CA VAL A 266 -8.86 6.64 4.90
C VAL A 266 -9.19 5.21 4.50
N LEU A 267 -8.20 4.32 4.55
CA LEU A 267 -8.41 2.89 4.53
C LEU A 267 -8.42 2.36 5.95
N TYR A 268 -9.35 1.47 6.27
CA TYR A 268 -9.29 0.71 7.51
C TYR A 268 -9.71 -0.74 7.31
N GLY A 269 -9.09 -1.64 8.08
CA GLY A 269 -9.42 -3.05 8.10
C GLY A 269 -10.51 -3.34 9.12
N ARG A 270 -11.54 -4.09 8.72
CA ARG A 270 -12.49 -4.71 9.65
C ARG A 270 -11.93 -6.07 10.05
N ARG A 271 -11.54 -6.19 11.31
CA ARG A 271 -10.81 -7.37 11.79
C ARG A 271 -11.56 -8.66 11.57
N ASP A 272 -12.84 -8.69 11.93
CA ASP A 272 -13.65 -9.92 12.00
C ASP A 272 -14.46 -10.16 10.72
N ALA A 273 -14.81 -9.10 9.96
CA ALA A 273 -15.38 -9.21 8.61
C ALA A 273 -14.32 -9.58 7.56
N PHE A 274 -13.03 -9.43 7.90
CA PHE A 274 -11.88 -9.77 7.05
C PHE A 274 -11.80 -8.97 5.76
N ASP A 275 -12.26 -7.73 5.76
CA ASP A 275 -12.24 -6.86 4.59
C ASP A 275 -11.58 -5.51 4.87
N ILE A 276 -11.40 -4.75 3.81
CA ILE A 276 -10.89 -3.38 3.87
C ILE A 276 -11.99 -2.43 3.40
N VAL A 277 -12.15 -1.33 4.11
CA VAL A 277 -13.11 -0.29 3.82
C VAL A 277 -12.38 1.02 3.55
N ARG A 278 -12.83 1.73 2.52
CA ARG A 278 -12.44 3.11 2.25
C ARG A 278 -13.50 4.06 2.82
N LEU A 279 -13.06 5.00 3.63
CA LEU A 279 -13.86 6.06 4.23
C LEU A 279 -13.54 7.40 3.57
N ASP A 280 -14.56 8.12 3.15
CA ASP A 280 -14.47 9.54 2.80
C ASP A 280 -14.70 10.37 4.06
N PRO A 281 -13.68 11.07 4.58
CA PRO A 281 -13.80 11.85 5.81
C PRO A 281 -14.77 13.03 5.72
N ALA A 282 -15.03 13.50 4.52
CA ALA A 282 -15.88 14.68 4.31
C ALA A 282 -17.37 14.37 4.40
N THR A 283 -17.73 13.17 3.99
CA THR A 283 -19.13 12.74 3.90
C THR A 283 -19.47 11.65 4.90
N GLY A 284 -18.45 10.98 5.49
CA GLY A 284 -18.62 9.77 6.29
C GLY A 284 -18.99 8.54 5.45
N ALA A 285 -18.99 8.66 4.12
CA ALA A 285 -19.35 7.56 3.23
C ALA A 285 -18.29 6.44 3.27
N LYS A 286 -18.77 5.20 3.38
CA LYS A 286 -17.95 3.99 3.44
C LYS A 286 -18.14 3.16 2.18
N THR A 287 -17.04 2.67 1.62
CA THR A 287 -17.03 1.74 0.48
C THR A 287 -16.21 0.51 0.85
N SER A 288 -16.82 -0.67 0.91
CA SER A 288 -16.05 -1.91 1.09
C SER A 288 -15.24 -2.18 -0.18
N LEU A 289 -13.96 -2.47 -0.01
CA LEU A 289 -13.04 -2.85 -1.08
C LEU A 289 -12.93 -4.38 -1.24
N GLY A 290 -13.71 -5.12 -0.46
CA GLY A 290 -13.78 -6.57 -0.48
C GLY A 290 -12.91 -7.26 0.58
N ARG A 291 -13.09 -8.58 0.69
CA ARG A 291 -12.35 -9.41 1.65
C ARG A 291 -10.89 -9.55 1.25
N VAL A 292 -10.03 -9.57 2.25
CA VAL A 292 -8.61 -9.92 2.06
C VAL A 292 -8.53 -11.45 1.90
N PRO A 293 -8.03 -11.95 0.76
CA PRO A 293 -7.94 -13.38 0.52
C PRO A 293 -7.03 -14.11 1.53
N GLY A 294 -7.43 -15.30 1.95
CA GLY A 294 -6.65 -16.15 2.85
C GLY A 294 -6.73 -15.78 4.33
N VAL A 295 -7.57 -14.84 4.73
CA VAL A 295 -7.76 -14.47 6.13
C VAL A 295 -8.60 -15.52 6.86
N ALA A 296 -8.18 -15.82 8.10
CA ALA A 296 -8.93 -16.62 9.06
C ALA A 296 -8.92 -15.93 10.45
N GLY A 297 -9.98 -16.11 11.21
CA GLY A 297 -10.02 -15.67 12.60
C GLY A 297 -9.28 -16.63 13.54
N THR A 298 -9.16 -16.23 14.81
CA THR A 298 -8.58 -17.05 15.88
C THR A 298 -9.54 -17.22 17.06
N ASP A 299 -10.78 -16.75 16.95
CA ASP A 299 -11.72 -16.57 18.06
C ASP A 299 -11.14 -15.69 19.18
N GLY A 300 -10.33 -14.70 18.79
CA GLY A 300 -9.63 -13.78 19.69
C GLY A 300 -9.11 -12.56 18.94
N GLU A 301 -7.79 -12.38 18.88
CA GLU A 301 -7.18 -11.19 18.29
C GLU A 301 -6.85 -11.31 16.78
N GLY A 302 -7.00 -12.48 16.18
CA GLY A 302 -6.66 -12.70 14.77
C GLY A 302 -7.74 -12.23 13.79
N GLY A 303 -7.31 -11.90 12.56
CA GLY A 303 -8.17 -11.41 11.48
C GLY A 303 -7.40 -10.49 10.53
N VAL A 304 -8.03 -9.43 10.02
CA VAL A 304 -7.34 -8.33 9.33
C VAL A 304 -6.80 -7.36 10.38
N LEU A 305 -5.48 -7.24 10.46
CA LEU A 305 -4.79 -6.48 11.49
C LEU A 305 -4.26 -5.14 10.93
N GLY A 306 -2.96 -4.96 10.84
CA GLY A 306 -2.33 -3.72 10.39
C GLY A 306 -2.53 -3.45 8.90
N ILE A 307 -2.69 -2.16 8.58
CA ILE A 307 -2.69 -1.65 7.22
C ILE A 307 -1.66 -0.53 7.14
N ALA A 308 -0.87 -0.50 6.06
CA ALA A 308 0.04 0.60 5.78
C ALA A 308 0.10 0.90 4.29
N VAL A 309 0.42 2.14 3.96
CA VAL A 309 0.75 2.59 2.60
C VAL A 309 2.09 3.34 2.64
N ALA A 310 2.87 3.24 1.58
CA ALA A 310 4.15 3.94 1.50
C ALA A 310 3.96 5.43 1.15
N ALA A 311 4.96 6.26 1.44
CA ALA A 311 4.89 7.70 1.18
C ALA A 311 4.70 8.05 -0.30
N ASP A 312 5.18 7.20 -1.22
CA ASP A 312 5.03 7.35 -2.66
C ASP A 312 3.80 6.60 -3.23
N PHE A 313 2.80 6.31 -2.40
CA PHE A 313 1.59 5.57 -2.78
C PHE A 313 0.93 6.05 -4.07
N THR A 314 0.99 7.34 -4.37
CA THR A 314 0.44 7.89 -5.63
C THR A 314 1.16 7.33 -6.86
N ALA A 315 2.47 7.11 -6.78
CA ALA A 315 3.29 6.57 -7.86
C ALA A 315 3.30 5.02 -7.87
N ASP A 316 3.28 4.41 -6.68
CA ASP A 316 3.31 2.95 -6.51
C ASP A 316 2.23 2.49 -5.51
N PRO A 317 0.95 2.36 -5.96
CA PRO A 317 -0.20 2.20 -5.10
C PRO A 317 -0.37 0.77 -4.58
N TRP A 318 0.43 0.40 -3.59
CA TRP A 318 0.29 -0.83 -2.84
C TRP A 318 -0.28 -0.59 -1.44
N VAL A 319 -1.29 -1.36 -1.09
CA VAL A 319 -1.80 -1.48 0.29
C VAL A 319 -1.16 -2.70 0.92
N TYR A 320 -0.44 -2.49 2.01
CA TYR A 320 0.21 -3.54 2.80
C TYR A 320 -0.71 -3.94 3.94
N VAL A 321 -0.91 -5.22 4.12
CA VAL A 321 -1.86 -5.77 5.10
C VAL A 321 -1.19 -6.89 5.88
N MET A 322 -1.21 -6.80 7.19
CA MET A 322 -0.96 -7.96 8.05
C MET A 322 -2.28 -8.62 8.40
N HIS A 323 -2.34 -9.92 8.25
CA HIS A 323 -3.52 -10.69 8.59
C HIS A 323 -3.16 -12.08 9.13
N THR A 324 -4.09 -12.65 9.87
CA THR A 324 -4.03 -14.05 10.28
C THR A 324 -4.56 -14.95 9.18
N SER A 325 -3.83 -16.02 8.86
CA SER A 325 -4.23 -17.10 7.96
C SER A 325 -4.60 -18.36 8.77
N PRO A 326 -5.05 -19.45 8.15
CA PRO A 326 -5.26 -20.72 8.86
C PRO A 326 -4.01 -21.26 9.56
N THR A 327 -2.81 -20.94 9.08
CA THR A 327 -1.55 -21.55 9.53
C THR A 327 -0.61 -20.59 10.26
N ASP A 328 -0.64 -19.31 9.92
CA ASP A 328 0.31 -18.29 10.43
C ASP A 328 -0.31 -16.89 10.41
N ASN A 329 0.38 -15.92 11.00
CA ASN A 329 0.19 -14.52 10.65
C ASN A 329 1.13 -14.20 9.48
N ARG A 330 0.69 -13.36 8.55
CA ARG A 330 1.46 -13.01 7.36
C ARG A 330 1.25 -11.57 6.92
N VAL A 331 2.23 -11.06 6.18
CA VAL A 331 2.14 -9.75 5.53
C VAL A 331 1.98 -9.96 4.03
N VAL A 332 0.99 -9.30 3.47
CA VAL A 332 0.73 -9.27 2.02
C VAL A 332 0.68 -7.84 1.53
N ARG A 333 0.86 -7.63 0.21
CA ARG A 333 0.51 -6.36 -0.43
C ARG A 333 -0.48 -6.60 -1.57
N ILE A 334 -1.39 -5.66 -1.76
CA ILE A 334 -2.46 -5.73 -2.76
C ILE A 334 -2.45 -4.42 -3.55
N ARG A 335 -2.54 -4.50 -4.88
CA ARG A 335 -2.63 -3.29 -5.72
C ARG A 335 -3.92 -2.53 -5.45
N TYR A 336 -3.81 -1.20 -5.43
CA TYR A 336 -4.94 -0.29 -5.34
C TYR A 336 -5.02 0.53 -6.63
N THR A 337 -6.04 0.29 -7.44
CA THR A 337 -6.19 0.94 -8.75
C THR A 337 -7.64 1.36 -8.95
N GLY A 338 -7.86 2.59 -9.39
CA GLY A 338 -9.21 3.12 -9.64
C GLY A 338 -10.12 3.13 -8.40
N GLY A 339 -9.54 3.21 -7.20
CA GLY A 339 -10.31 3.24 -5.95
C GLY A 339 -10.71 1.87 -5.40
N VAL A 340 -10.17 0.77 -5.94
CA VAL A 340 -10.45 -0.62 -5.50
C VAL A 340 -9.17 -1.42 -5.35
N LEU A 341 -9.21 -2.50 -4.57
CA LEU A 341 -8.14 -3.48 -4.50
C LEU A 341 -8.21 -4.42 -5.70
N THR A 342 -7.08 -4.63 -6.38
CA THR A 342 -7.02 -5.40 -7.64
C THR A 342 -5.92 -6.46 -7.60
N GLY A 343 -6.12 -7.53 -8.36
CA GLY A 343 -5.15 -8.61 -8.52
C GLY A 343 -5.06 -9.55 -7.31
N THR A 344 -4.16 -10.52 -7.43
CA THR A 344 -3.87 -11.48 -6.35
C THR A 344 -2.91 -10.86 -5.34
N PRO A 345 -3.17 -10.99 -4.02
CA PRO A 345 -2.24 -10.54 -3.00
C PRO A 345 -0.85 -11.14 -3.18
N GLN A 346 0.18 -10.31 -3.10
CA GLN A 346 1.58 -10.76 -3.07
C GLN A 346 2.00 -10.98 -1.63
N VAL A 347 2.42 -12.19 -1.31
CA VAL A 347 2.87 -12.55 0.03
C VAL A 347 4.29 -12.06 0.23
N LEU A 348 4.55 -11.32 1.30
CA LEU A 348 5.85 -10.72 1.63
C LEU A 348 6.52 -11.44 2.80
N LEU A 349 5.76 -11.79 3.83
CA LEU A 349 6.22 -12.52 5.00
C LEU A 349 5.23 -13.61 5.37
N THR A 350 5.72 -14.78 5.76
CA THR A 350 4.96 -15.93 6.27
C THR A 350 5.66 -16.54 7.47
N GLY A 351 5.01 -17.50 8.11
CA GLY A 351 5.60 -18.26 9.21
C GLY A 351 5.70 -17.47 10.52
N ILE A 352 5.02 -16.32 10.63
CA ILE A 352 4.88 -15.64 11.92
C ILE A 352 3.88 -16.44 12.75
N PRO A 353 4.26 -16.97 13.91
CA PRO A 353 3.38 -17.77 14.75
C PRO A 353 2.06 -17.04 15.04
N ARG A 354 0.95 -17.78 14.95
CA ARG A 354 -0.38 -17.30 15.29
C ARG A 354 -0.91 -18.01 16.52
N ASN A 355 -1.75 -17.32 17.29
CA ASN A 355 -2.52 -17.97 18.35
C ASN A 355 -3.86 -17.22 18.55
N LYS A 356 -4.64 -17.66 19.53
CA LYS A 356 -5.88 -16.97 19.91
C LYS A 356 -5.63 -15.49 20.26
N TYR A 357 -4.58 -15.23 21.02
CA TYR A 357 -4.13 -13.89 21.42
C TYR A 357 -2.67 -13.68 21.05
N HIS A 358 -2.18 -12.46 21.23
CA HIS A 358 -0.80 -12.02 21.02
C HIS A 358 -0.34 -12.20 19.56
N ASN A 359 -1.16 -11.75 18.63
CA ASN A 359 -0.80 -11.79 17.22
C ASN A 359 0.01 -10.54 16.78
N GLY A 360 0.10 -9.51 17.62
CA GLY A 360 0.71 -8.24 17.23
C GLY A 360 -0.08 -7.56 16.12
N GLY A 361 0.59 -7.20 15.03
CA GLY A 361 -0.10 -6.87 13.78
C GLY A 361 0.16 -5.47 13.22
N ARG A 362 0.77 -4.53 13.94
CA ARG A 362 0.99 -3.17 13.44
C ARG A 362 2.01 -3.15 12.32
N LEU A 363 1.70 -2.40 11.28
CA LEU A 363 2.57 -2.09 10.15
C LEU A 363 2.92 -0.61 10.14
N ARG A 364 4.18 -0.27 9.85
CA ARG A 364 4.62 1.11 9.68
C ARG A 364 5.76 1.20 8.68
N PHE A 365 5.68 2.14 7.72
CA PHE A 365 6.83 2.50 6.91
C PHE A 365 7.75 3.43 7.67
N GLY A 366 9.05 3.11 7.67
CA GLY A 366 10.08 3.98 8.20
C GLY A 366 10.50 5.07 7.21
N PRO A 367 11.23 6.10 7.70
CA PRO A 367 11.82 7.13 6.84
C PRO A 367 12.86 6.57 5.86
N ASP A 368 13.37 5.38 6.12
CA ASP A 368 14.27 4.60 5.26
C ASP A 368 13.51 3.85 4.13
N GLY A 369 12.19 4.01 4.05
CA GLY A 369 11.33 3.37 3.07
C GLY A 369 11.13 1.86 3.27
N LYS A 370 11.57 1.30 4.40
CA LYS A 370 11.35 -0.11 4.76
C LYS A 370 10.05 -0.28 5.53
N LEU A 371 9.49 -1.49 5.46
CA LEU A 371 8.31 -1.85 6.23
C LEU A 371 8.72 -2.48 7.55
N TYR A 372 8.23 -1.90 8.64
CA TYR A 372 8.36 -2.43 9.99
C TYR A 372 7.06 -3.13 10.40
N VAL A 373 7.22 -4.30 11.04
CA VAL A 373 6.11 -5.21 11.38
C VAL A 373 6.24 -5.61 12.84
N ALA A 374 5.22 -5.32 13.64
CA ALA A 374 5.14 -5.75 15.03
C ALA A 374 4.48 -7.13 15.12
N THR A 375 5.12 -8.09 15.78
CA THR A 375 4.63 -9.46 15.96
C THR A 375 4.56 -9.83 17.43
N GLY A 376 3.44 -10.39 17.87
CA GLY A 376 3.29 -10.90 19.22
C GLY A 376 4.01 -12.23 19.44
N ASP A 377 4.18 -12.61 20.70
CA ASP A 377 4.83 -13.86 21.12
C ASP A 377 3.99 -15.12 20.86
N GLY A 378 2.76 -14.96 20.30
CA GLY A 378 1.85 -16.08 20.05
C GLY A 378 1.48 -16.87 21.31
N GLN A 379 1.47 -16.23 22.48
CA GLN A 379 1.26 -16.82 23.80
C GLN A 379 2.36 -17.82 24.23
N ASN A 380 3.54 -17.73 23.62
CA ASN A 380 4.73 -18.46 24.03
C ASN A 380 5.92 -17.48 24.18
N GLY A 381 6.10 -16.98 25.39
CA GLY A 381 7.12 -15.98 25.68
C GLY A 381 8.56 -16.41 25.34
N THR A 382 8.86 -17.72 25.31
CA THR A 382 10.20 -18.18 24.95
C THR A 382 10.59 -17.86 23.52
N TRP A 383 9.60 -17.78 22.62
CA TRP A 383 9.83 -17.40 21.21
C TRP A 383 10.31 -15.95 21.06
N ALA A 384 9.98 -15.09 22.02
CA ALA A 384 10.42 -13.70 21.96
C ALA A 384 11.95 -13.55 22.01
N GLN A 385 12.66 -14.50 22.66
CA GLN A 385 14.11 -14.52 22.75
C GLN A 385 14.80 -15.36 21.66
N ASP A 386 14.04 -16.16 20.91
CA ASP A 386 14.55 -16.99 19.83
C ASP A 386 14.67 -16.17 18.53
N LEU A 387 15.89 -15.93 18.05
CA LEU A 387 16.15 -15.13 16.85
C LEU A 387 15.81 -15.86 15.53
N ASP A 388 15.62 -17.17 15.57
CA ASP A 388 15.17 -17.96 14.42
C ASP A 388 13.62 -17.98 14.31
N ASN A 389 12.91 -17.43 15.32
CA ASN A 389 11.46 -17.33 15.37
C ASN A 389 11.00 -15.87 15.13
N LEU A 390 9.93 -15.70 14.38
CA LEU A 390 9.39 -14.37 14.06
C LEU A 390 8.37 -13.84 15.08
N ALA A 391 8.09 -14.57 16.16
CA ALA A 391 7.17 -14.15 17.23
C ALA A 391 7.87 -13.26 18.26
N GLY A 392 7.17 -12.28 18.82
CA GLY A 392 7.70 -11.36 19.83
C GLY A 392 8.82 -10.46 19.32
N LYS A 393 8.62 -9.85 18.16
CA LYS A 393 9.63 -9.09 17.42
C LYS A 393 9.08 -7.77 16.87
N VAL A 394 9.98 -6.84 16.62
CA VAL A 394 9.81 -5.90 15.52
C VAL A 394 10.62 -6.42 14.34
N LEU A 395 9.97 -6.66 13.21
CA LEU A 395 10.61 -7.09 11.97
C LEU A 395 10.79 -5.90 11.05
N ARG A 396 11.81 -5.95 10.17
CA ARG A 396 12.06 -4.93 9.14
C ARG A 396 12.36 -5.60 7.80
N VAL A 397 11.61 -5.25 6.77
CA VAL A 397 11.76 -5.83 5.43
C VAL A 397 11.68 -4.75 4.34
N ASN A 398 12.23 -5.07 3.17
CA ASN A 398 12.01 -4.29 1.96
C ASN A 398 10.52 -4.38 1.53
N ARG A 399 10.08 -3.48 0.65
CA ARG A 399 8.71 -3.45 0.12
C ARG A 399 8.28 -4.73 -0.61
N ASP A 400 9.23 -5.51 -1.08
CA ASP A 400 9.03 -6.80 -1.75
C ASP A 400 9.14 -8.01 -0.81
N GLY A 401 9.34 -7.77 0.49
CA GLY A 401 9.48 -8.80 1.51
C GLY A 401 10.90 -9.34 1.70
N THR A 402 11.87 -8.92 0.90
CA THR A 402 13.27 -9.33 1.07
C THR A 402 13.88 -8.69 2.31
N VAL A 403 14.90 -9.33 2.87
CA VAL A 403 15.60 -8.85 4.06
C VAL A 403 16.59 -7.74 3.67
N PRO A 404 16.52 -6.54 4.30
CA PRO A 404 17.54 -5.52 4.10
C PRO A 404 18.93 -5.99 4.55
N GLY A 405 19.97 -5.69 3.76
CA GLY A 405 21.34 -6.14 4.05
C GLY A 405 21.95 -5.54 5.32
N ASP A 406 21.36 -4.47 5.85
CA ASP A 406 21.75 -3.79 7.08
C ASP A 406 20.93 -4.22 8.31
N ASN A 407 20.09 -5.26 8.22
CA ASN A 407 19.43 -5.83 9.39
C ASN A 407 20.46 -6.47 10.33
N PRO A 408 20.25 -6.40 11.67
CA PRO A 408 21.28 -6.76 12.64
C PRO A 408 21.67 -8.25 12.63
N PHE A 409 20.74 -9.13 12.26
CA PHE A 409 20.91 -10.60 12.36
C PHE A 409 20.92 -11.30 11.00
N GLY A 410 20.89 -10.56 9.87
CA GLY A 410 20.75 -11.13 8.53
C GLY A 410 19.39 -11.79 8.27
N THR A 411 18.41 -11.59 9.15
CA THR A 411 17.04 -12.06 9.12
C THR A 411 16.07 -10.87 9.12
N PRO A 412 14.76 -11.07 8.99
CA PRO A 412 13.79 -9.97 9.14
C PRO A 412 13.81 -9.30 10.52
N VAL A 413 14.36 -9.91 11.55
CA VAL A 413 14.36 -9.41 12.94
C VAL A 413 15.14 -8.11 13.05
N TRP A 414 14.47 -7.05 13.55
CA TRP A 414 15.06 -5.75 13.86
C TRP A 414 15.33 -5.58 15.36
N SER A 415 14.34 -5.95 16.21
CA SER A 415 14.47 -6.06 17.67
C SER A 415 13.68 -7.27 18.17
N TYR A 416 13.93 -7.69 19.39
CA TYR A 416 13.37 -8.91 19.97
C TYR A 416 13.10 -8.76 21.47
N GLY A 417 12.49 -9.78 22.08
CA GLY A 417 12.13 -9.74 23.49
C GLY A 417 10.85 -8.94 23.74
N HIS A 418 9.90 -8.97 22.81
CA HIS A 418 8.59 -8.31 22.90
C HIS A 418 7.50 -9.32 23.23
N ARG A 419 6.43 -8.87 23.91
CA ARG A 419 5.28 -9.72 24.22
C ARG A 419 4.16 -9.60 23.18
N ASN A 420 3.50 -8.46 23.11
CA ASN A 420 2.40 -8.25 22.16
C ASN A 420 2.37 -6.79 21.66
N PRO A 421 3.34 -6.41 20.84
CA PRO A 421 3.43 -5.07 20.29
C PRO A 421 2.29 -4.83 19.27
N GLN A 422 1.52 -3.76 19.49
CA GLN A 422 0.40 -3.36 18.66
C GLN A 422 0.49 -1.90 18.16
N GLY A 423 1.52 -1.18 18.57
CA GLY A 423 1.77 0.19 18.16
C GLY A 423 3.17 0.40 17.60
N LEU A 424 3.30 1.09 16.46
CA LEU A 424 4.57 1.53 15.87
C LEU A 424 4.42 2.95 15.32
N ALA A 425 5.33 3.85 15.67
CA ALA A 425 5.36 5.19 15.11
C ALA A 425 6.80 5.72 15.01
N PHE A 426 7.07 6.54 14.01
CA PHE A 426 8.34 7.27 13.88
C PHE A 426 8.16 8.72 14.31
N ASP A 427 9.14 9.28 15.00
CA ASP A 427 9.21 10.70 15.31
C ASP A 427 9.93 11.49 14.19
N SER A 428 9.99 12.82 14.35
CA SER A 428 10.62 13.70 13.35
C SER A 428 12.14 13.47 13.20
N ARG A 429 12.78 12.81 14.15
CA ARG A 429 14.19 12.43 14.13
C ARG A 429 14.44 11.05 13.53
N GLY A 430 13.37 10.35 13.15
CA GLY A 430 13.43 8.99 12.59
C GLY A 430 13.61 7.90 13.64
N ARG A 431 13.39 8.19 14.93
CA ARG A 431 13.41 7.18 15.98
C ARG A 431 12.10 6.40 15.98
N LEU A 432 12.18 5.08 16.17
CA LEU A 432 11.02 4.20 16.20
C LEU A 432 10.52 4.00 17.62
N TRP A 433 9.27 4.37 17.82
CA TRP A 433 8.52 4.13 19.05
C TRP A 433 7.61 2.92 18.88
N GLU A 434 7.55 2.10 19.91
CA GLU A 434 6.74 0.89 19.97
C GLU A 434 5.90 0.89 21.24
N GLN A 435 4.68 0.33 21.16
CA GLN A 435 3.77 0.14 22.28
C GLN A 435 3.31 -1.30 22.32
N GLU A 436 3.45 -1.92 23.51
CA GLU A 436 3.03 -3.30 23.72
C GLU A 436 2.22 -3.52 24.99
N PHE A 437 1.45 -4.60 24.97
CA PHE A 437 0.70 -5.07 26.11
C PHE A 437 1.57 -5.94 27.01
N GLY A 438 1.64 -5.59 28.28
CA GLY A 438 2.18 -6.45 29.29
C GLY A 438 1.28 -7.65 29.60
N ASN A 439 1.75 -8.54 30.46
CA ASN A 439 1.01 -9.73 30.84
C ASN A 439 -0.03 -9.40 31.94
N SER A 440 0.43 -8.87 33.05
CA SER A 440 -0.45 -8.62 34.20
C SER A 440 -0.04 -7.43 35.05
N VAL A 441 1.14 -6.88 34.83
CA VAL A 441 1.73 -5.83 35.68
C VAL A 441 1.81 -4.52 34.91
N MET A 442 2.60 -4.43 33.86
CA MET A 442 2.91 -3.20 33.14
C MET A 442 2.86 -3.35 31.62
N ASP A 443 2.17 -2.44 30.95
CA ASP A 443 2.36 -2.17 29.54
C ASP A 443 3.58 -1.27 29.32
N GLU A 444 4.15 -1.30 28.13
CA GLU A 444 5.41 -0.62 27.82
C GLU A 444 5.32 0.27 26.60
N THR A 445 5.91 1.45 26.69
CA THR A 445 6.33 2.24 25.53
C THR A 445 7.84 2.16 25.41
N ASN A 446 8.30 1.64 24.29
CA ASN A 446 9.70 1.36 24.00
C ASN A 446 10.25 2.27 22.91
N LEU A 447 11.50 2.72 23.07
CA LEU A 447 12.29 3.32 22.00
C LEU A 447 13.12 2.21 21.34
N ILE A 448 12.76 1.86 20.11
CA ILE A 448 13.33 0.69 19.45
C ILE A 448 14.68 1.00 18.80
N VAL A 449 15.68 0.25 19.19
CA VAL A 449 17.01 0.31 18.58
C VAL A 449 17.34 -0.97 17.79
N ARG A 450 18.18 -0.84 16.80
CA ARG A 450 18.64 -1.92 15.94
C ARG A 450 19.32 -3.02 16.78
N GLY A 451 18.81 -4.25 16.75
CA GLY A 451 19.34 -5.41 17.48
C GLY A 451 19.00 -5.43 18.97
N GLY A 452 18.15 -4.51 19.46
CA GLY A 452 17.79 -4.39 20.87
C GLY A 452 16.98 -5.57 21.38
N ASN A 453 17.22 -5.97 22.65
CA ASN A 453 16.46 -6.96 23.40
C ASN A 453 15.67 -6.26 24.52
N TYR A 454 14.33 -6.40 24.52
CA TYR A 454 13.41 -5.74 25.46
C TYR A 454 12.97 -6.64 26.61
N GLY A 455 13.61 -7.81 26.77
CA GLY A 455 13.64 -8.61 28.00
C GLY A 455 12.49 -9.59 28.19
N TRP A 456 11.36 -9.48 27.47
CA TRP A 456 10.28 -10.46 27.61
C TRP A 456 10.74 -11.89 27.25
N PRO A 457 10.41 -12.96 28.01
CA PRO A 457 9.51 -13.00 29.18
C PRO A 457 10.22 -12.84 30.53
N ALA A 458 11.50 -12.60 30.57
CA ALA A 458 12.27 -12.50 31.82
C ALA A 458 11.98 -11.18 32.57
N CYS A 459 11.68 -10.11 31.83
CA CYS A 459 11.30 -8.80 32.33
C CYS A 459 9.92 -8.39 31.77
N GLU A 460 9.07 -7.78 32.61
CA GLU A 460 7.81 -7.10 32.23
C GLU A 460 7.81 -5.71 32.87
N GLY A 461 7.95 -4.67 32.07
CA GLY A 461 8.11 -3.31 32.57
C GLY A 461 9.38 -3.14 33.39
N THR A 462 9.21 -3.06 34.70
CA THR A 462 10.30 -3.00 35.67
C THR A 462 10.27 -4.19 36.64
N THR A 463 9.50 -5.23 36.31
CA THR A 463 9.27 -6.40 37.17
C THR A 463 9.88 -7.64 36.56
N GLY A 464 10.57 -8.42 37.35
CA GLY A 464 11.29 -9.61 36.94
C GLY A 464 12.80 -9.38 36.93
N ARG A 465 13.52 -10.05 36.00
CA ARG A 465 14.97 -9.94 35.83
C ARG A 465 15.33 -8.86 34.82
N CYS A 466 14.96 -7.62 35.09
CA CYS A 466 15.11 -6.51 34.14
C CYS A 466 16.53 -5.93 34.08
N ASP A 467 17.37 -6.26 35.05
CA ASP A 467 18.76 -5.84 35.15
C ASP A 467 19.75 -6.82 34.45
N GLU A 468 19.23 -7.78 33.72
CA GLU A 468 20.08 -8.68 32.94
C GLU A 468 20.87 -7.92 31.87
N PRO A 469 22.18 -8.20 31.73
CA PRO A 469 23.00 -7.53 30.73
C PRO A 469 22.44 -7.68 29.31
N GLY A 470 22.28 -6.55 28.63
CA GLY A 470 21.78 -6.50 27.25
C GLY A 470 20.28 -6.27 27.13
N PHE A 471 19.52 -6.27 28.22
CA PHE A 471 18.13 -5.84 28.19
C PHE A 471 18.03 -4.30 28.15
N ILE A 472 17.09 -3.82 27.35
CA ILE A 472 16.79 -2.40 27.22
C ILE A 472 15.52 -2.12 27.99
N ALA A 473 15.62 -1.17 28.93
CA ALA A 473 14.47 -0.75 29.72
C ALA A 473 13.47 0.04 28.85
N PRO A 474 12.16 -0.08 29.12
CA PRO A 474 11.15 0.75 28.46
C PRO A 474 11.32 2.23 28.83
N GLU A 475 11.02 3.13 27.89
CA GLU A 475 10.98 4.58 28.13
C GLU A 475 9.88 4.97 29.11
N ARG A 476 8.78 4.21 29.09
CA ARG A 476 7.65 4.41 30.01
C ARG A 476 6.89 3.11 30.23
N THR A 477 6.44 2.94 31.47
CA THR A 477 5.54 1.84 31.84
C THR A 477 4.21 2.36 32.34
N TYR A 478 3.15 1.56 32.17
CA TYR A 478 1.80 1.87 32.58
C TYR A 478 1.17 0.65 33.27
N PRO A 479 0.46 0.80 34.38
CA PRO A 479 -0.31 -0.31 34.95
C PRO A 479 -1.31 -0.87 33.91
N VAL A 480 -1.30 -2.17 33.69
CA VAL A 480 -2.19 -2.83 32.69
C VAL A 480 -3.66 -2.46 32.89
N ALA A 481 -4.09 -2.25 34.16
CA ALA A 481 -5.46 -1.85 34.47
C ALA A 481 -5.82 -0.45 33.96
N GLU A 482 -4.85 0.43 33.81
CA GLU A 482 -5.03 1.83 33.40
C GLU A 482 -4.67 2.11 31.96
N ALA A 483 -4.11 1.13 31.26
CA ALA A 483 -3.59 1.29 29.91
C ALA A 483 -4.17 0.22 28.95
N SER A 484 -3.47 -0.86 28.69
CA SER A 484 -3.67 -1.74 27.54
C SER A 484 -3.74 -0.93 26.26
N CYS A 485 -2.67 -0.15 26.00
CA CYS A 485 -2.62 0.75 24.85
C CYS A 485 -2.19 -0.03 23.60
N SER A 486 -2.99 0.08 22.51
CA SER A 486 -2.78 -0.65 21.26
C SER A 486 -2.09 0.22 20.22
N GLY A 487 -2.78 1.23 19.70
CA GLY A 487 -2.22 2.10 18.67
C GLY A 487 -1.42 3.24 19.25
N ILE A 488 -0.34 3.63 18.55
CA ILE A 488 0.39 4.88 18.83
C ILE A 488 0.57 5.70 17.57
N ALA A 489 0.64 7.02 17.74
CA ALA A 489 0.93 7.97 16.69
C ALA A 489 1.84 9.08 17.19
N VAL A 490 2.69 9.61 16.32
CA VAL A 490 3.46 10.82 16.58
C VAL A 490 2.96 11.94 15.69
N VAL A 491 2.58 13.06 16.31
CA VAL A 491 2.22 14.28 15.60
C VAL A 491 2.89 15.45 16.31
N ARG A 492 3.66 16.25 15.59
CA ARG A 492 4.39 17.45 16.12
C ARG A 492 5.23 17.12 17.35
N ASP A 493 5.99 16.01 17.27
CA ASP A 493 6.82 15.49 18.35
C ASP A 493 6.10 15.29 19.69
N ALA A 494 4.81 14.98 19.61
CA ALA A 494 4.04 14.42 20.72
C ALA A 494 3.57 13.01 20.36
N LEU A 495 3.79 12.08 21.27
CA LEU A 495 3.33 10.70 21.19
C LEU A 495 1.92 10.60 21.77
N TYR A 496 1.03 9.95 21.04
CA TYR A 496 -0.36 9.67 21.44
C TYR A 496 -0.59 8.17 21.51
N LEU A 497 -1.22 7.69 22.59
CA LEU A 497 -1.49 6.26 22.81
C LEU A 497 -2.98 6.05 23.01
N ALA A 498 -3.58 5.19 22.20
CA ALA A 498 -4.98 4.79 22.32
C ALA A 498 -5.12 3.53 23.19
N CYS A 499 -5.79 3.66 24.34
CA CYS A 499 -5.79 2.64 25.38
C CYS A 499 -7.15 1.97 25.51
N LEU A 500 -7.14 0.63 25.51
CA LEU A 500 -8.34 -0.21 25.55
C LEU A 500 -8.91 -0.31 26.97
N ARG A 501 -8.17 -0.92 27.90
CA ARG A 501 -8.64 -1.14 29.26
C ARG A 501 -8.76 0.18 30.03
N GLY A 502 -7.79 1.08 29.84
CA GLY A 502 -7.80 2.39 30.42
C GLY A 502 -8.84 3.35 29.85
N ALA A 503 -9.46 3.01 28.70
CA ALA A 503 -10.49 3.80 28.02
C ALA A 503 -10.10 5.30 27.92
N ARG A 504 -8.86 5.58 27.51
CA ARG A 504 -8.28 6.93 27.47
C ARG A 504 -7.27 7.10 26.33
N LEU A 505 -6.96 8.34 26.05
CA LEU A 505 -5.84 8.73 25.19
C LEU A 505 -4.74 9.31 26.07
N TYR A 506 -3.55 8.74 26.02
CA TYR A 506 -2.36 9.36 26.59
C TYR A 506 -1.68 10.25 25.57
N ARG A 507 -1.06 11.32 26.03
CA ARG A 507 -0.17 12.20 25.27
C ARG A 507 1.10 12.45 26.07
N ALA A 508 2.26 12.32 25.44
CA ALA A 508 3.54 12.72 26.01
C ALA A 508 4.35 13.49 24.96
N GLU A 509 5.07 14.53 25.36
CA GLU A 509 6.01 15.20 24.45
C GLU A 509 7.26 14.35 24.29
N ILE A 510 7.76 14.29 23.05
CA ILE A 510 9.00 13.60 22.74
C ILE A 510 10.13 14.61 22.86
N THR A 511 11.07 14.34 23.78
CA THR A 511 12.24 15.16 24.04
C THR A 511 13.52 14.51 23.48
N ASP A 512 14.65 15.18 23.64
CA ASP A 512 15.95 14.61 23.32
C ASP A 512 16.27 13.39 24.19
N ASP A 513 15.85 13.44 25.45
CA ASP A 513 16.15 12.45 26.50
C ASP A 513 15.04 11.39 26.67
N GLY A 514 14.03 11.31 25.78
CA GLY A 514 12.93 10.33 25.86
C GLY A 514 11.54 10.99 25.89
N LEU A 515 10.67 10.52 26.77
CA LEU A 515 9.28 11.02 26.91
C LEU A 515 9.14 11.95 28.11
N GLY A 516 8.53 13.11 27.89
CA GLY A 516 8.09 14.03 28.93
C GLY A 516 6.91 13.49 29.74
N ASP A 517 6.27 14.38 30.52
CA ASP A 517 5.13 14.03 31.37
C ASP A 517 3.94 13.54 30.57
N VAL A 518 3.30 12.47 31.04
CA VAL A 518 2.13 11.88 30.40
C VAL A 518 0.86 12.61 30.81
N GLN A 519 0.18 13.16 29.84
CA GLN A 519 -1.14 13.77 30.00
C GLN A 519 -2.23 12.77 29.60
N GLN A 520 -3.41 12.88 30.23
CA GLN A 520 -4.54 11.99 29.98
C GLN A 520 -5.72 12.75 29.40
N TYR A 521 -6.34 12.19 28.37
CA TYR A 521 -7.51 12.75 27.68
C TYR A 521 -8.57 11.66 27.46
N LEU A 522 -9.82 12.09 27.28
CA LEU A 522 -10.96 11.26 26.88
C LEU A 522 -11.30 10.14 27.88
N ASN A 523 -10.94 10.29 29.14
CA ASN A 523 -11.14 9.27 30.18
C ASN A 523 -12.60 8.80 30.22
N GLY A 524 -12.86 7.56 29.75
CA GLY A 524 -14.17 6.94 29.67
C GLY A 524 -15.13 7.52 28.62
N THR A 525 -14.80 8.64 27.96
CA THR A 525 -15.73 9.39 27.08
C THR A 525 -16.18 8.59 25.87
N TYR A 526 -15.28 7.83 25.25
CA TYR A 526 -15.55 7.00 24.06
C TYR A 526 -15.37 5.51 24.35
N GLY A 527 -15.20 5.12 25.61
CA GLY A 527 -14.88 3.74 25.98
C GLY A 527 -13.46 3.34 25.56
N ARG A 528 -13.30 2.10 25.14
CA ARG A 528 -12.00 1.51 24.76
C ARG A 528 -11.53 2.11 23.44
N LEU A 529 -10.33 2.70 23.45
CA LEU A 529 -9.70 3.28 22.27
C LEU A 529 -8.66 2.30 21.72
N ARG A 530 -8.67 2.04 20.40
CA ARG A 530 -7.78 1.03 19.81
C ARG A 530 -6.69 1.61 18.95
N THR A 531 -7.03 2.26 17.86
CA THR A 531 -6.06 2.76 16.90
C THR A 531 -6.04 4.29 16.94
N VAL A 532 -4.84 4.85 16.99
CA VAL A 532 -4.59 6.26 16.73
C VAL A 532 -3.61 6.37 15.57
N GLU A 533 -3.91 7.23 14.61
CA GLU A 533 -3.10 7.46 13.40
C GLU A 533 -3.08 8.94 13.04
N PRO A 534 -1.97 9.46 12.49
CA PRO A 534 -1.94 10.82 11.99
C PRO A 534 -2.95 11.04 10.86
N SER A 535 -3.63 12.16 10.87
CA SER A 535 -4.49 12.59 9.76
C SER A 535 -3.75 13.53 8.81
N ALA A 536 -4.20 13.62 7.57
CA ALA A 536 -3.57 14.42 6.52
C ALA A 536 -3.46 15.92 6.83
N ASP A 537 -4.31 16.42 7.72
CA ASP A 537 -4.35 17.84 8.14
C ASP A 537 -3.60 18.11 9.46
N GLY A 538 -2.82 17.15 9.94
CA GLY A 538 -1.99 17.29 11.15
C GLY A 538 -2.75 17.10 12.46
N GLY A 539 -3.93 16.49 12.43
CA GLY A 539 -4.67 15.96 13.57
C GLY A 539 -4.48 14.45 13.71
N LEU A 540 -5.48 13.77 14.32
CA LEU A 540 -5.48 12.33 14.52
C LEU A 540 -6.77 11.68 14.03
N TRP A 541 -6.65 10.46 13.55
CA TRP A 541 -7.71 9.49 13.50
C TRP A 541 -7.68 8.64 14.76
N LEU A 542 -8.84 8.33 15.31
CA LEU A 542 -8.98 7.49 16.50
C LEU A 542 -10.14 6.52 16.31
N THR A 543 -9.92 5.24 16.62
CA THR A 543 -10.99 4.23 16.56
C THR A 543 -11.31 3.67 17.94
N THR A 544 -12.54 3.21 18.12
CA THR A 544 -12.97 2.56 19.34
C THR A 544 -13.01 1.04 19.20
N SER A 545 -13.07 0.34 20.32
CA SER A 545 -13.24 -1.10 20.44
C SER A 545 -14.08 -1.36 21.69
N THR A 546 -15.38 -1.03 21.63
CA THR A 546 -16.24 -0.91 22.81
C THR A 546 -16.56 -2.21 23.49
N ARG A 547 -16.51 -3.34 22.79
CA ARG A 547 -16.86 -4.67 23.31
C ARG A 547 -15.70 -5.64 23.54
N GLY A 548 -14.46 -5.17 23.39
CA GLY A 548 -13.27 -5.97 23.68
C GLY A 548 -12.80 -6.81 22.50
N ASP A 549 -11.64 -7.46 22.68
CA ASP A 549 -10.95 -8.21 21.64
C ASP A 549 -11.46 -9.64 21.45
N LYS A 550 -12.48 -10.02 22.17
CA LYS A 550 -12.84 -11.43 22.32
C LYS A 550 -14.00 -11.88 21.45
N ASP A 551 -14.68 -10.93 20.83
CA ASP A 551 -15.99 -11.25 20.29
C ASP A 551 -16.11 -10.87 18.83
N SER A 552 -16.01 -11.87 17.98
CA SER A 552 -16.70 -11.96 16.71
C SER A 552 -18.21 -12.01 16.92
N VAL A 553 -18.78 -11.09 17.72
CA VAL A 553 -20.25 -11.00 17.85
C VAL A 553 -20.72 -10.30 16.60
N ALA A 554 -21.36 -11.04 15.72
CA ALA A 554 -22.15 -10.49 14.63
C ALA A 554 -23.09 -9.42 15.20
N ASN A 555 -23.07 -8.20 14.62
CA ASN A 555 -23.80 -7.02 15.07
C ASN A 555 -23.21 -6.32 16.31
N ASN A 556 -21.90 -6.33 16.45
CA ASN A 556 -21.22 -5.46 17.39
C ASN A 556 -21.61 -4.00 17.10
N SER A 557 -22.14 -3.32 18.08
CA SER A 557 -22.78 -2.03 17.84
C SER A 557 -21.73 -0.91 17.78
N ASN A 558 -21.62 -0.30 16.59
CA ASN A 558 -21.22 1.09 16.48
C ASN A 558 -19.86 1.47 17.08
N GLU A 559 -18.80 0.77 16.66
CA GLU A 559 -17.46 1.29 16.84
C GLU A 559 -17.36 2.64 16.13
N SER A 560 -16.70 3.59 16.77
CA SER A 560 -16.57 4.95 16.23
C SER A 560 -15.25 5.13 15.50
N ILE A 561 -15.30 5.84 14.39
CA ILE A 561 -14.13 6.41 13.72
C ILE A 561 -14.20 7.92 13.94
N LEU A 562 -13.27 8.41 14.76
CA LEU A 562 -13.23 9.77 15.24
C LEU A 562 -12.09 10.53 14.56
N LYS A 563 -12.37 11.78 14.20
CA LYS A 563 -11.37 12.77 13.81
C LYS A 563 -11.09 13.67 15.01
N VAL A 564 -9.82 13.80 15.37
CA VAL A 564 -9.36 14.65 16.46
C VAL A 564 -8.53 15.79 15.89
N GLU A 565 -8.93 17.01 16.13
CA GLU A 565 -8.13 18.19 15.83
C GLU A 565 -7.23 18.51 17.01
N LEU A 566 -5.97 18.77 16.73
CA LEU A 566 -4.97 19.08 17.74
C LEU A 566 -4.74 20.60 17.84
N GLY A 567 -4.54 21.09 19.05
CA GLY A 567 -4.02 22.42 19.30
C GLY A 567 -2.58 22.60 18.83
N ARG A 568 -2.12 23.83 18.83
CA ARG A 568 -0.71 24.15 18.50
C ARG A 568 0.18 23.90 19.70
#